data_b71404f20266e9e2ba8c420bd09e6a55
#
_entry.id   b71404f20266e9e2ba8c420bd09e6a55
#
_cell.length_a   1.000
_cell.length_b   1.000
_cell.length_c   1.000
_cell.angle_alpha   90.00
_cell.angle_beta   90.00
_cell.angle_gamma   90.00
#
_symmetry.space_group_name_H-M   'P 1'
#
loop_
_entity.id
_entity.type
_entity.pdbx_description
1 polymer ?
#
loop_
_entity_poly.entity_id
_entity_poly.type
_entity_poly.pdbx_seq_one_letter_code
_entity_poly.pdbx_strand_id
1 'polypeptide(L)'
;CNTADEAGTGYHGGDDDADNSGSISHLIVAEGGYEVAPDSEVNGITLHSVGYGTSIENVMVYNNADDGIEWFGGAVNIKNLILIDNSDESLDWDDGYRGNVQFALVRQGLVNKGDHGIEADNKGLSNTATPISNPTIANVTFQTGPEGADDLFRFKLGTQGTLVNIAADNYKECVRVEHVETQVTLTNL
;
A
#
# COMPACT_ATOMS: atom_id res chain seq x y z
N CYS A 1 13.05 -0.32 -17.49
CA CYS A 1 11.93 -1.19 -17.14
C CYS A 1 12.40 -2.63 -17.02
N ASN A 2 12.68 -3.09 -15.83
CA ASN A 2 13.21 -4.46 -15.66
C ASN A 2 12.72 -5.14 -14.39
N THR A 3 11.70 -4.60 -13.73
CA THR A 3 11.04 -5.26 -12.62
C THR A 3 9.86 -6.07 -13.19
N ALA A 4 9.78 -7.34 -12.84
CA ALA A 4 8.63 -8.16 -13.19
C ALA A 4 7.47 -7.79 -12.26
N ASP A 5 6.25 -7.92 -12.75
CA ASP A 5 5.08 -7.85 -11.88
C ASP A 5 5.01 -9.08 -10.96
N GLU A 6 4.17 -9.02 -9.97
CA GLU A 6 3.98 -10.09 -8.98
C GLU A 6 3.61 -11.43 -9.63
N ALA A 7 2.72 -11.42 -10.60
CA ALA A 7 2.36 -12.61 -11.37
C ALA A 7 3.44 -13.06 -12.38
N GLY A 8 4.55 -12.31 -12.52
CA GLY A 8 5.64 -12.60 -13.46
C GLY A 8 5.24 -12.53 -14.94
N THR A 9 4.14 -11.85 -15.25
CA THR A 9 3.55 -11.80 -16.59
C THR A 9 3.95 -10.57 -17.39
N GLY A 10 4.55 -9.58 -16.74
CA GLY A 10 4.94 -8.31 -17.37
C GLY A 10 6.21 -7.70 -16.78
N TYR A 11 6.58 -6.57 -17.32
CA TYR A 11 7.67 -5.74 -16.80
C TYR A 11 7.20 -4.30 -16.72
N HIS A 12 7.54 -3.63 -15.65
CA HIS A 12 7.22 -2.24 -15.41
C HIS A 12 8.46 -1.41 -15.06
N GLY A 13 8.30 -0.11 -14.87
CA GLY A 13 9.36 0.83 -14.54
C GLY A 13 9.58 1.84 -15.65
N GLY A 14 10.40 2.81 -15.37
CA GLY A 14 10.74 3.92 -16.27
C GLY A 14 11.65 4.91 -15.58
N ASP A 15 11.85 6.06 -16.18
CA ASP A 15 12.66 7.17 -15.69
C ASP A 15 11.88 8.51 -15.70
N ASP A 16 10.59 8.48 -16.00
CA ASP A 16 9.72 9.66 -15.99
C ASP A 16 8.69 9.57 -14.85
N ASP A 17 9.03 10.10 -13.68
CA ASP A 17 8.11 10.18 -12.56
C ASP A 17 6.87 11.05 -12.84
N ALA A 18 6.89 11.87 -13.90
CA ALA A 18 5.78 12.72 -14.30
C ALA A 18 4.81 12.05 -15.29
N ASP A 19 5.03 10.78 -15.62
CA ASP A 19 4.15 10.03 -16.52
C ASP A 19 2.68 10.19 -16.14
N ASN A 20 1.84 10.24 -17.18
CA ASN A 20 0.40 10.36 -17.05
C ASN A 20 -0.30 9.21 -17.76
N SER A 21 -0.70 8.22 -17.00
CA SER A 21 -1.46 7.06 -17.46
C SER A 21 -2.99 7.29 -17.46
N GLY A 22 -3.44 8.51 -17.21
CA GLY A 22 -4.85 8.87 -17.27
C GLY A 22 -5.45 9.29 -15.93
N SER A 23 -6.74 9.01 -15.75
CA SER A 23 -7.49 9.43 -14.56
C SER A 23 -8.49 8.36 -14.11
N ILE A 24 -8.50 8.07 -12.82
CA ILE A 24 -9.48 7.20 -12.16
C ILE A 24 -10.19 8.01 -11.08
N SER A 25 -11.51 8.04 -11.12
CA SER A 25 -12.30 8.71 -10.11
C SER A 25 -13.64 8.01 -9.88
N HIS A 26 -14.09 7.98 -8.61
CA HIS A 26 -15.35 7.34 -8.21
C HIS A 26 -15.42 5.85 -8.60
N LEU A 27 -14.35 5.11 -8.33
CA LEU A 27 -14.25 3.68 -8.58
C LEU A 27 -14.54 2.89 -7.30
N ILE A 28 -15.28 1.82 -7.42
CA ILE A 28 -15.40 0.78 -6.40
C ILE A 28 -14.91 -0.54 -6.98
N VAL A 29 -13.92 -1.14 -6.33
CA VAL A 29 -13.46 -2.51 -6.56
C VAL A 29 -13.98 -3.35 -5.41
N ALA A 30 -14.63 -4.48 -5.68
CA ALA A 30 -15.24 -5.28 -4.65
C ALA A 30 -15.11 -6.77 -4.91
N GLU A 31 -14.88 -7.53 -3.83
CA GLU A 31 -14.90 -9.00 -3.84
C GLU A 31 -13.89 -9.61 -4.83
N GLY A 32 -12.70 -8.99 -4.92
CA GLY A 32 -11.55 -9.46 -5.69
C GLY A 32 -10.66 -10.40 -4.89
N GLY A 33 -9.42 -10.55 -5.34
CA GLY A 33 -8.40 -11.33 -4.63
C GLY A 33 -8.33 -12.78 -5.07
N TYR A 34 -8.37 -13.05 -6.37
CA TYR A 34 -8.21 -14.41 -6.88
C TYR A 34 -6.77 -14.90 -6.73
N GLU A 35 -6.57 -16.03 -6.06
CA GLU A 35 -5.29 -16.72 -5.99
C GLU A 35 -4.94 -17.31 -7.36
N VAL A 36 -3.91 -16.77 -8.00
CA VAL A 36 -3.42 -17.20 -9.32
C VAL A 36 -2.51 -18.44 -9.18
N ALA A 37 -1.72 -18.46 -8.11
CA ALA A 37 -0.82 -19.54 -7.71
C ALA A 37 -0.61 -19.47 -6.19
N PRO A 38 -0.07 -20.50 -5.54
CA PRO A 38 0.28 -20.42 -4.12
C PRO A 38 1.15 -19.21 -3.81
N ASP A 39 0.74 -18.41 -2.84
CA ASP A 39 1.39 -17.16 -2.42
C ASP A 39 1.48 -16.11 -3.57
N SER A 40 0.48 -16.05 -4.44
CA SER A 40 0.35 -15.07 -5.53
C SER A 40 -1.12 -14.80 -5.80
N GLU A 41 -1.65 -13.84 -5.13
CA GLU A 41 -3.03 -13.38 -5.22
C GLU A 41 -3.11 -12.10 -6.08
N VAL A 42 -4.32 -11.61 -6.27
CA VAL A 42 -4.56 -10.37 -7.02
C VAL A 42 -5.05 -9.31 -6.06
N ASN A 43 -4.29 -8.24 -5.93
CA ASN A 43 -4.67 -7.07 -5.15
C ASN A 43 -5.97 -6.43 -5.65
N GLY A 44 -6.62 -5.67 -4.81
CA GLY A 44 -7.76 -4.84 -5.23
C GLY A 44 -7.37 -3.86 -6.32
N ILE A 45 -6.27 -3.15 -6.12
CA ILE A 45 -5.64 -2.28 -7.13
C ILE A 45 -4.13 -2.46 -7.06
N THR A 46 -3.52 -2.85 -8.17
CA THR A 46 -2.06 -2.91 -8.32
C THR A 46 -1.57 -1.77 -9.21
N LEU A 47 -0.57 -1.03 -8.76
CA LEU A 47 -0.04 0.14 -9.45
C LEU A 47 1.45 -0.05 -9.76
N HIS A 48 1.76 -0.41 -10.99
CA HIS A 48 3.13 -0.67 -11.44
C HIS A 48 3.80 0.59 -12.00
N SER A 49 4.67 1.21 -11.22
CA SER A 49 5.51 2.38 -11.61
C SER A 49 4.71 3.55 -12.21
N VAL A 50 3.52 3.82 -11.69
CA VAL A 50 2.65 4.89 -12.18
C VAL A 50 3.17 6.25 -11.73
N GLY A 51 3.25 7.22 -12.66
CA GLY A 51 3.79 8.55 -12.40
C GLY A 51 2.78 9.53 -11.78
N TYR A 52 3.29 10.61 -11.19
CA TYR A 52 2.46 11.61 -10.49
C TYR A 52 1.57 12.46 -11.42
N GLY A 53 1.75 12.40 -12.73
CA GLY A 53 0.82 13.01 -13.69
C GLY A 53 -0.53 12.27 -13.77
N THR A 54 -0.59 11.04 -13.28
CA THR A 54 -1.84 10.25 -13.20
C THR A 54 -2.68 10.71 -12.01
N SER A 55 -3.99 10.85 -12.23
CA SER A 55 -4.94 11.26 -11.18
C SER A 55 -5.75 10.08 -10.68
N ILE A 56 -5.68 9.80 -9.38
CA ILE A 56 -6.50 8.75 -8.72
C ILE A 56 -7.16 9.35 -7.48
N GLU A 57 -8.50 9.40 -7.48
CA GLU A 57 -9.24 9.97 -6.36
C GLU A 57 -10.63 9.35 -6.17
N ASN A 58 -11.14 9.42 -4.94
CA ASN A 58 -12.46 8.89 -4.59
C ASN A 58 -12.60 7.41 -4.95
N VAL A 59 -11.71 6.60 -4.43
CA VAL A 59 -11.63 5.17 -4.72
C VAL A 59 -11.96 4.36 -3.47
N MET A 60 -12.68 3.27 -3.64
CA MET A 60 -12.97 2.30 -2.60
C MET A 60 -12.57 0.89 -3.04
N VAL A 61 -11.89 0.16 -2.16
CA VAL A 61 -11.71 -1.29 -2.28
C VAL A 61 -12.43 -1.97 -1.12
N TYR A 62 -13.22 -2.97 -1.43
CA TYR A 62 -14.07 -3.64 -0.46
C TYR A 62 -13.96 -5.16 -0.57
N ASN A 63 -13.66 -5.84 0.53
CA ASN A 63 -13.65 -7.28 0.67
C ASN A 63 -12.79 -7.96 -0.41
N ASN A 64 -11.55 -7.51 -0.54
CA ASN A 64 -10.53 -8.16 -1.37
C ASN A 64 -9.85 -9.26 -0.57
N ALA A 65 -9.54 -10.40 -1.18
CA ALA A 65 -8.90 -11.52 -0.48
C ALA A 65 -7.39 -11.35 -0.31
N ASP A 66 -6.84 -10.32 -0.91
CA ASP A 66 -5.47 -9.86 -0.85
C ASP A 66 -5.45 -8.38 -0.48
N ASP A 67 -4.41 -7.62 -0.83
CA ASP A 67 -4.28 -6.21 -0.52
C ASP A 67 -5.42 -5.33 -1.01
N GLY A 68 -5.63 -4.25 -0.32
CA GLY A 68 -6.49 -3.18 -0.80
C GLY A 68 -5.87 -2.46 -1.99
N ILE A 69 -4.70 -1.89 -1.81
CA ILE A 69 -3.88 -1.27 -2.86
C ILE A 69 -2.41 -1.59 -2.62
N GLU A 70 -1.73 -2.01 -3.68
CA GLU A 70 -0.28 -2.19 -3.69
C GLU A 70 0.40 -1.36 -4.78
N TRP A 71 1.54 -0.74 -4.41
CA TRP A 71 2.39 0.06 -5.30
C TRP A 71 3.75 -0.57 -5.53
N PHE A 72 3.99 -1.07 -6.72
CA PHE A 72 5.32 -1.48 -7.18
C PHE A 72 6.04 -0.28 -7.81
N GLY A 73 6.62 0.57 -6.97
CA GLY A 73 7.32 1.78 -7.41
C GLY A 73 6.42 2.90 -7.92
N GLY A 74 7.03 3.84 -8.62
CA GLY A 74 6.33 5.01 -9.15
C GLY A 74 6.17 6.16 -8.16
N ALA A 75 5.34 7.15 -8.54
CA ALA A 75 5.17 8.38 -7.79
C ALA A 75 3.71 8.90 -7.78
N VAL A 76 2.75 8.07 -8.16
CA VAL A 76 1.34 8.45 -8.24
C VAL A 76 0.79 8.87 -6.88
N ASN A 77 -0.06 9.89 -6.89
CA ASN A 77 -0.74 10.37 -5.70
C ASN A 77 -2.19 9.87 -5.67
N ILE A 78 -2.65 9.49 -4.49
CA ILE A 78 -4.05 9.07 -4.27
C ILE A 78 -4.70 9.94 -3.20
N LYS A 79 -5.95 10.31 -3.43
CA LYS A 79 -6.73 11.11 -2.50
C LYS A 79 -8.15 10.55 -2.32
N ASN A 80 -8.65 10.63 -1.08
CA ASN A 80 -9.97 10.14 -0.70
C ASN A 80 -10.13 8.64 -0.97
N LEU A 81 -9.45 7.83 -0.17
CA LEU A 81 -9.40 6.39 -0.29
C LEU A 81 -10.20 5.72 0.83
N ILE A 82 -10.95 4.69 0.51
CA ILE A 82 -11.68 3.86 1.47
C ILE A 82 -11.30 2.40 1.22
N LEU A 83 -10.72 1.75 2.23
CA LEU A 83 -10.29 0.35 2.17
C LEU A 83 -11.00 -0.42 3.28
N ILE A 84 -11.85 -1.37 2.90
CA ILE A 84 -12.70 -2.09 3.86
C ILE A 84 -12.55 -3.58 3.67
N ASP A 85 -12.14 -4.26 4.74
CA ASP A 85 -12.16 -5.72 4.91
C ASP A 85 -11.32 -6.45 3.85
N ASN A 86 -10.18 -5.88 3.49
CA ASN A 86 -9.15 -6.56 2.70
C ASN A 86 -8.44 -7.54 3.63
N SER A 87 -8.13 -8.74 3.15
CA SER A 87 -7.72 -9.86 4.01
C SER A 87 -6.23 -9.87 4.31
N ASP A 88 -5.44 -9.28 3.43
CA ASP A 88 -4.03 -9.02 3.66
C ASP A 88 -3.85 -7.54 4.05
N GLU A 89 -2.91 -6.82 3.52
CA GLU A 89 -2.68 -5.43 3.85
C GLU A 89 -3.75 -4.51 3.26
N SER A 90 -4.01 -3.40 3.92
CA SER A 90 -4.84 -2.37 3.30
C SER A 90 -4.06 -1.49 2.35
N LEU A 91 -2.84 -1.14 2.73
CA LEU A 91 -1.88 -0.37 1.94
C LEU A 91 -0.55 -1.11 1.93
N ASP A 92 -0.05 -1.48 0.77
CA ASP A 92 1.30 -2.02 0.62
C ASP A 92 2.10 -1.22 -0.41
N TRP A 93 3.40 -1.10 -0.19
CA TRP A 93 4.29 -0.51 -1.19
C TRP A 93 5.67 -1.13 -1.21
N ASP A 94 6.20 -1.27 -2.44
CA ASP A 94 7.53 -1.80 -2.74
C ASP A 94 8.20 -1.03 -3.88
N ASP A 95 9.34 -1.51 -4.31
CA ASP A 95 10.08 -1.14 -5.54
C ASP A 95 10.34 0.36 -5.73
N GLY A 96 10.46 1.12 -4.62
CA GLY A 96 10.79 2.54 -4.66
C GLY A 96 9.59 3.45 -4.89
N TYR A 97 8.41 3.12 -4.37
CA TYR A 97 7.24 4.02 -4.39
C TYR A 97 7.52 5.33 -3.63
N ARG A 98 7.17 6.47 -4.23
CA ARG A 98 7.49 7.82 -3.71
C ARG A 98 6.31 8.80 -3.78
N GLY A 99 5.10 8.30 -3.99
CA GLY A 99 3.91 9.13 -4.08
C GLY A 99 3.36 9.59 -2.73
N ASN A 100 2.17 10.18 -2.77
CA ASN A 100 1.47 10.64 -1.59
C ASN A 100 0.08 10.05 -1.52
N VAL A 101 -0.36 9.64 -0.32
CA VAL A 101 -1.73 9.24 -0.04
C VAL A 101 -2.31 10.19 1.00
N GLN A 102 -3.49 10.74 0.73
CA GLN A 102 -4.14 11.67 1.65
C GLN A 102 -5.65 11.44 1.77
N PHE A 103 -6.13 11.50 3.00
CA PHE A 103 -7.53 11.26 3.37
C PHE A 103 -7.95 9.82 3.07
N ALA A 104 -7.53 8.91 3.92
CA ALA A 104 -7.93 7.52 3.82
C ALA A 104 -8.68 7.03 5.07
N LEU A 105 -9.62 6.13 4.86
CA LEU A 105 -10.24 5.32 5.88
C LEU A 105 -9.93 3.86 5.58
N VAL A 106 -9.28 3.21 6.53
CA VAL A 106 -9.01 1.78 6.52
C VAL A 106 -9.86 1.13 7.59
N ARG A 107 -10.54 0.04 7.26
CA ARG A 107 -11.31 -0.73 8.21
C ARG A 107 -11.19 -2.22 7.91
N GLN A 108 -10.47 -2.95 8.75
CA GLN A 108 -10.18 -4.39 8.60
C GLN A 108 -10.90 -5.22 9.65
N GLY A 109 -10.93 -6.52 9.47
CA GLY A 109 -11.41 -7.47 10.47
C GLY A 109 -12.90 -7.41 10.75
N LEU A 110 -13.72 -7.05 9.76
CA LEU A 110 -15.18 -7.05 9.90
C LEU A 110 -15.77 -8.44 9.68
N VAL A 111 -15.33 -9.13 8.65
CA VAL A 111 -15.76 -10.46 8.24
C VAL A 111 -14.58 -11.45 8.27
N ASN A 112 -13.45 -11.06 7.71
CA ASN A 112 -12.21 -11.82 7.75
C ASN A 112 -11.21 -11.12 8.66
N LYS A 113 -10.29 -11.86 9.27
CA LYS A 113 -9.15 -11.27 9.96
C LYS A 113 -8.27 -10.55 8.94
N GLY A 114 -7.94 -9.30 9.19
CA GLY A 114 -6.95 -8.56 8.40
C GLY A 114 -5.53 -8.89 8.86
N ASP A 115 -4.53 -8.62 8.01
CA ASP A 115 -3.13 -8.70 8.42
C ASP A 115 -2.64 -7.31 8.87
N HIS A 116 -1.94 -6.55 8.08
CA HIS A 116 -1.44 -5.24 8.51
C HIS A 116 -2.29 -4.08 7.97
N GLY A 117 -2.30 -2.95 8.69
CA GLY A 117 -2.85 -1.70 8.16
C GLY A 117 -1.98 -1.17 7.01
N ILE A 118 -0.67 -1.23 7.21
CA ILE A 118 0.36 -0.97 6.20
C ILE A 118 1.46 -2.03 6.32
N GLU A 119 1.82 -2.69 5.23
CA GLU A 119 3.12 -3.32 5.03
C GLU A 119 3.93 -2.45 4.05
N ALA A 120 5.26 -2.44 4.20
CA ALA A 120 6.05 -1.51 3.41
C ALA A 120 7.50 -1.95 3.23
N ASP A 121 7.89 -2.05 1.99
CA ASP A 121 9.21 -2.49 1.56
C ASP A 121 9.93 -1.45 0.71
N ASN A 122 11.23 -1.64 0.55
CA ASN A 122 11.97 -0.93 -0.47
C ASN A 122 12.17 -1.81 -1.71
N LYS A 123 12.88 -2.92 -1.54
CA LYS A 123 13.10 -3.90 -2.61
C LYS A 123 13.63 -5.20 -2.04
N GLY A 124 12.95 -6.30 -2.28
CA GLY A 124 13.22 -7.59 -1.68
C GLY A 124 14.63 -8.16 -1.88
N LEU A 125 15.38 -7.70 -2.89
CA LEU A 125 16.76 -8.15 -3.17
C LEU A 125 17.82 -7.19 -2.66
N SER A 126 17.49 -5.98 -2.22
CA SER A 126 18.45 -5.00 -1.73
C SER A 126 17.79 -3.88 -0.94
N ASN A 127 18.00 -3.85 0.37
CA ASN A 127 17.49 -2.81 1.28
C ASN A 127 17.98 -1.39 0.94
N THR A 128 18.95 -1.24 0.07
CA THR A 128 19.52 0.04 -0.36
C THR A 128 19.33 0.31 -1.86
N ALA A 129 18.49 -0.48 -2.52
CA ALA A 129 18.18 -0.26 -3.93
C ALA A 129 17.57 1.12 -4.15
N THR A 130 17.91 1.75 -5.26
CA THR A 130 17.37 3.08 -5.62
C THR A 130 16.53 2.99 -6.89
N PRO A 131 15.46 3.79 -6.95
CA PRO A 131 14.98 4.74 -5.93
C PRO A 131 14.52 4.03 -4.65
N ILE A 132 14.72 4.65 -3.49
CA ILE A 132 14.24 4.13 -2.22
C ILE A 132 12.75 4.45 -2.08
N SER A 133 11.94 3.49 -1.62
CA SER A 133 10.55 3.73 -1.24
C SER A 133 10.49 4.78 -0.14
N ASN A 134 9.77 5.89 -0.38
CA ASN A 134 9.67 7.00 0.56
C ASN A 134 8.39 7.82 0.35
N PRO A 135 7.21 7.22 0.49
CA PRO A 135 5.95 7.94 0.34
C PRO A 135 5.64 8.85 1.53
N THR A 136 4.66 9.75 1.31
CA THR A 136 3.99 10.48 2.40
C THR A 136 2.54 10.04 2.52
N ILE A 137 2.17 9.54 3.70
CA ILE A 137 0.81 9.10 4.02
C ILE A 137 0.23 10.04 5.07
N ALA A 138 -0.89 10.70 4.79
CA ALA A 138 -1.41 11.72 5.67
C ALA A 138 -2.93 11.67 5.88
N ASN A 139 -3.36 11.99 7.10
CA ASN A 139 -4.78 12.06 7.47
C ASN A 139 -5.50 10.72 7.22
N VAL A 140 -5.06 9.67 7.88
CA VAL A 140 -5.60 8.33 7.75
C VAL A 140 -6.16 7.85 9.07
N THR A 141 -7.31 7.20 8.99
CA THR A 141 -7.90 6.49 10.12
C THR A 141 -7.87 5.00 9.85
N PHE A 142 -7.30 4.24 10.78
CA PHE A 142 -7.25 2.79 10.78
C PHE A 142 -8.13 2.25 11.90
N GLN A 143 -9.05 1.37 11.57
CA GLN A 143 -9.94 0.72 12.54
C GLN A 143 -10.01 -0.78 12.31
N THR A 144 -10.07 -1.56 13.38
CA THR A 144 -10.36 -2.99 13.27
C THR A 144 -11.77 -3.32 13.76
N GLY A 145 -12.36 -4.33 13.15
CA GLY A 145 -13.62 -4.94 13.56
C GLY A 145 -13.41 -6.09 14.56
N PRO A 146 -14.43 -6.95 14.75
CA PRO A 146 -14.39 -8.01 15.76
C PRO A 146 -13.38 -9.13 15.47
N GLU A 147 -13.03 -9.37 14.21
CA GLU A 147 -12.07 -10.41 13.82
C GLU A 147 -10.62 -9.94 14.02
N GLY A 148 -10.40 -8.62 14.18
CA GLY A 148 -9.11 -8.01 14.43
C GLY A 148 -8.21 -7.92 13.20
N ALA A 149 -7.01 -7.42 13.44
CA ALA A 149 -5.89 -7.41 12.49
C ALA A 149 -4.59 -7.58 13.28
N ASP A 150 -3.49 -7.89 12.61
CA ASP A 150 -2.20 -8.05 13.28
C ASP A 150 -1.55 -6.69 13.57
N ASP A 151 -0.51 -6.28 12.89
CA ASP A 151 0.18 -5.03 13.21
C ASP A 151 -0.45 -3.85 12.46
N LEU A 152 -0.49 -2.68 13.09
CA LEU A 152 -0.91 -1.46 12.40
C LEU A 152 0.06 -1.14 11.26
N PHE A 153 1.37 -1.15 11.54
CA PHE A 153 2.41 -0.87 10.56
C PHE A 153 3.56 -1.87 10.66
N ARG A 154 3.95 -2.41 9.52
CA ARG A 154 5.15 -3.23 9.34
C ARG A 154 6.05 -2.62 8.27
N PHE A 155 7.23 -2.12 8.66
CA PHE A 155 8.20 -1.51 7.77
C PHE A 155 9.46 -2.37 7.70
N LYS A 156 9.87 -2.74 6.50
CA LYS A 156 11.00 -3.67 6.31
C LYS A 156 11.84 -3.34 5.06
N LEU A 157 12.90 -4.11 4.86
CA LEU A 157 13.75 -4.12 3.65
C LEU A 157 14.27 -2.73 3.20
N GLY A 158 14.50 -1.81 4.16
CA GLY A 158 15.10 -0.52 3.86
C GLY A 158 14.14 0.56 3.37
N THR A 159 12.83 0.35 3.47
CA THR A 159 11.85 1.38 3.14
C THR A 159 12.05 2.63 3.98
N GLN A 160 11.73 3.77 3.41
CA GLN A 160 11.53 5.02 4.11
C GLN A 160 10.07 5.45 3.99
N GLY A 161 9.67 6.46 4.75
CA GLY A 161 8.32 6.99 4.67
C GLY A 161 8.03 8.05 5.72
N THR A 162 7.01 8.86 5.46
CA THR A 162 6.53 9.88 6.40
C THR A 162 5.03 9.70 6.60
N LEU A 163 4.61 9.43 7.84
CA LEU A 163 3.20 9.29 8.21
C LEU A 163 2.79 10.45 9.12
N VAL A 164 1.71 11.15 8.78
CA VAL A 164 1.28 12.36 9.48
C VAL A 164 -0.23 12.32 9.74
N ASN A 165 -0.63 12.66 10.96
CA ASN A 165 -2.03 12.70 11.39
C ASN A 165 -2.72 11.34 11.17
N ILE A 166 -2.27 10.35 11.89
CA ILE A 166 -2.82 9.01 11.86
C ILE A 166 -3.65 8.77 13.12
N ALA A 167 -4.83 8.23 12.97
CA ALA A 167 -5.61 7.71 14.08
C ALA A 167 -5.79 6.20 13.89
N ALA A 168 -5.55 5.42 14.93
CA ALA A 168 -5.67 3.97 14.87
C ALA A 168 -6.35 3.40 16.12
N ASP A 169 -7.07 2.30 15.96
CA ASP A 169 -7.77 1.64 17.04
C ASP A 169 -7.73 0.12 16.89
N ASN A 170 -7.39 -0.55 18.00
CA ASN A 170 -7.56 -1.98 18.23
C ASN A 170 -6.70 -2.92 17.35
N TYR A 171 -5.54 -2.49 16.88
CA TYR A 171 -4.52 -3.37 16.28
C TYR A 171 -3.72 -4.07 17.38
N LYS A 172 -3.19 -5.25 17.06
CA LYS A 172 -2.42 -6.08 18.00
C LYS A 172 -1.09 -5.43 18.39
N GLU A 173 -0.36 -4.91 17.42
CA GLU A 173 0.87 -4.12 17.60
C GLU A 173 0.77 -2.79 16.86
N CYS A 174 1.45 -1.75 17.36
CA CYS A 174 1.37 -0.45 16.72
C CYS A 174 2.34 -0.31 15.54
N VAL A 175 3.60 -0.65 15.75
CA VAL A 175 4.65 -0.44 14.74
C VAL A 175 5.72 -1.52 14.88
N ARG A 176 6.01 -2.20 13.80
CA ARG A 176 7.16 -3.08 13.64
C ARG A 176 8.11 -2.51 12.60
N VAL A 177 9.39 -2.41 12.94
CA VAL A 177 10.45 -1.96 12.03
C VAL A 177 11.53 -3.03 11.98
N GLU A 178 11.79 -3.53 10.80
CA GLU A 178 12.79 -4.55 10.53
C GLU A 178 13.89 -3.98 9.63
N HIS A 179 15.11 -4.49 9.79
CA HIS A 179 16.33 -4.07 9.08
C HIS A 179 16.80 -2.66 9.43
N VAL A 180 18.11 -2.52 9.56
CA VAL A 180 18.79 -1.29 10.02
C VAL A 180 18.68 -0.12 9.02
N GLU A 181 18.45 -0.42 7.77
CA GLU A 181 18.28 0.57 6.69
C GLU A 181 16.88 1.20 6.68
N THR A 182 15.91 0.56 7.32
CA THR A 182 14.51 1.02 7.35
C THR A 182 14.37 2.26 8.24
N GLN A 183 13.82 3.35 7.69
CA GLN A 183 13.70 4.63 8.39
C GLN A 183 12.34 5.29 8.11
N VAL A 184 11.49 5.40 9.12
CA VAL A 184 10.19 6.03 9.00
C VAL A 184 10.01 7.17 9.99
N THR A 185 9.30 8.20 9.58
CA THR A 185 8.94 9.35 10.41
C THR A 185 7.44 9.30 10.72
N LEU A 186 7.09 9.25 12.00
CA LEU A 186 5.71 9.28 12.46
C LEU A 186 5.45 10.58 13.21
N THR A 187 4.40 11.30 12.82
CA THR A 187 4.03 12.57 13.43
C THR A 187 2.52 12.61 13.68
N ASN A 188 2.11 12.92 14.89
CA ASN A 188 0.69 12.90 15.32
C ASN A 188 0.04 11.53 15.06
N LEU A 189 0.54 10.53 15.78
CA LEU A 189 0.02 9.19 15.82
C LEU A 189 -0.87 9.00 17.07
#